data_2bcfc4216e2be7c2af8eedc32c405abc
#
_entry.id   2bcfc4216e2be7c2af8eedc32c405abc
#
_cell.length_a   1.000
_cell.length_b   1.000
_cell.length_c   1.000
_cell.angle_alpha   90.00
_cell.angle_beta   90.00
_cell.angle_gamma   90.00
#
_symmetry.space_group_name_H-M   'P 1'
#
loop_
_entity.id
_entity.type
_entity.pdbx_description
1 polymer ?
#
loop_
_entity_poly.entity_id
_entity_poly.type
_entity_poly.pdbx_seq_one_letter_code
_entity_poly.pdbx_strand_id
1 'polypeptide(L)'
;MNKLILLRHGESIWNKENRFTGWTDVPLSEKGRDEARRAGELLRSFSIYPDISFTSLLKRAIVTRFLVMEELDRLWTPAYKDWRLNERHYGALQGLNKLETSEKYGAEQVHIWRRSYDVRPPQVGDEDPRYPAHDARYQMVQELSLIHISEPTRRSYISY
;
A
#
# COMPACT_ATOMS: atom_id res chain seq x y z
N MET A 1 4.47 -28.62 -1.82
CA MET A 1 3.91 -27.62 -2.74
C MET A 1 4.01 -26.25 -2.07
N ASN A 2 4.61 -25.24 -2.71
CA ASN A 2 4.73 -23.91 -2.15
C ASN A 2 3.38 -23.18 -2.24
N LYS A 3 3.01 -22.44 -1.20
CA LYS A 3 1.77 -21.65 -1.17
C LYS A 3 2.13 -20.17 -1.15
N LEU A 4 1.48 -19.36 -1.97
CA LEU A 4 1.56 -17.91 -1.94
C LEU A 4 0.28 -17.35 -1.32
N ILE A 5 0.42 -16.50 -0.31
CA ILE A 5 -0.69 -15.80 0.35
C ILE A 5 -0.57 -14.32 -0.03
N LEU A 6 -1.59 -13.79 -0.70
CA LEU A 6 -1.69 -12.36 -1.01
C LEU A 6 -2.74 -11.73 -0.10
N LEU A 7 -2.29 -10.85 0.79
CA LEU A 7 -3.15 -10.16 1.74
C LEU A 7 -3.09 -8.66 1.50
N ARG A 8 -4.25 -8.02 1.34
CA ARG A 8 -4.36 -6.58 1.35
C ARG A 8 -4.43 -6.07 2.79
N HIS A 9 -3.83 -4.90 3.06
CA HIS A 9 -3.97 -4.24 4.36
C HIS A 9 -5.43 -3.96 4.70
N GLY A 10 -5.76 -3.95 5.99
CA GLY A 10 -7.07 -3.56 6.50
C GLY A 10 -7.43 -2.11 6.16
N GLU A 11 -8.67 -1.72 6.41
CA GLU A 11 -9.15 -0.36 6.15
C GLU A 11 -8.25 0.67 6.84
N SER A 12 -7.74 1.65 6.07
CA SER A 12 -7.02 2.80 6.63
C SER A 12 -7.98 3.95 6.95
N ILE A 13 -7.53 4.92 7.77
CA ILE A 13 -8.32 6.12 8.07
C ILE A 13 -8.73 6.82 6.78
N TRP A 14 -7.83 6.97 5.79
CA TRP A 14 -8.16 7.61 4.53
C TRP A 14 -9.00 6.73 3.59
N ASN A 15 -9.02 5.41 3.74
CA ASN A 15 -10.03 4.60 3.07
C ASN A 15 -11.43 4.91 3.60
N LYS A 16 -11.58 5.02 4.93
CA LYS A 16 -12.84 5.41 5.57
C LYS A 16 -13.30 6.81 5.15
N GLU A 17 -12.38 7.75 5.00
CA GLU A 17 -12.65 9.13 4.56
C GLU A 17 -12.78 9.27 3.04
N ASN A 18 -12.69 8.18 2.28
CA ASN A 18 -12.72 8.17 0.82
C ASN A 18 -11.66 9.08 0.16
N ARG A 19 -10.43 9.09 0.70
CA ARG A 19 -9.31 9.88 0.17
C ARG A 19 -8.33 9.04 -0.62
N PHE A 20 -7.60 9.67 -1.55
CA PHE A 20 -6.44 9.09 -2.20
C PHE A 20 -5.29 8.96 -1.20
N THR A 21 -4.79 7.74 -0.99
CA THR A 21 -3.75 7.48 0.01
C THR A 21 -2.35 7.42 -0.63
N GLY A 22 -2.14 6.51 -1.55
CA GLY A 22 -0.83 6.30 -2.18
C GLY A 22 0.28 6.07 -1.17
N TRP A 23 1.34 6.87 -1.23
CA TRP A 23 2.49 6.77 -0.35
C TRP A 23 2.37 7.55 0.96
N THR A 24 1.31 8.34 1.13
CA THR A 24 1.03 8.96 2.44
C THR A 24 0.83 7.89 3.49
N ASP A 25 1.58 8.01 4.60
CA ASP A 25 1.67 6.95 5.60
C ASP A 25 0.61 7.08 6.69
N VAL A 26 -0.63 6.77 6.33
CA VAL A 26 -1.77 6.79 7.26
C VAL A 26 -1.94 5.45 8.00
N PRO A 27 -2.41 5.47 9.25
CA PRO A 27 -2.65 4.25 10.02
C PRO A 27 -3.91 3.51 9.57
N LEU A 28 -4.08 2.30 10.09
CA LEU A 28 -5.34 1.57 10.02
C LEU A 28 -6.42 2.26 10.88
N SER A 29 -7.68 2.15 10.47
CA SER A 29 -8.83 2.38 11.34
C SER A 29 -8.97 1.23 12.35
N GLU A 30 -9.81 1.38 13.37
CA GLU A 30 -10.12 0.28 14.30
C GLU A 30 -10.69 -0.91 13.54
N LYS A 31 -11.62 -0.67 12.62
CA LYS A 31 -12.16 -1.71 11.74
C LYS A 31 -11.05 -2.40 10.94
N GLY A 32 -10.09 -1.65 10.39
CA GLY A 32 -8.97 -2.23 9.65
C GLY A 32 -8.05 -3.09 10.50
N ARG A 33 -7.91 -2.77 11.79
CA ARG A 33 -7.19 -3.62 12.75
C ARG A 33 -7.93 -4.93 13.01
N ASP A 34 -9.26 -4.86 13.15
CA ASP A 34 -10.08 -6.06 13.33
C ASP A 34 -10.11 -6.94 12.07
N GLU A 35 -10.14 -6.32 10.89
CA GLU A 35 -9.99 -7.04 9.61
C GLU A 35 -8.66 -7.80 9.54
N ALA A 36 -7.57 -7.19 10.01
CA ALA A 36 -6.26 -7.85 10.06
C ALA A 36 -6.25 -9.04 11.03
N ARG A 37 -6.82 -8.91 12.22
CA ARG A 37 -6.94 -10.02 13.18
C ARG A 37 -7.77 -11.16 12.61
N ARG A 38 -8.93 -10.86 12.03
CA ARG A 38 -9.79 -11.87 11.38
C ARG A 38 -9.07 -12.60 10.25
N ALA A 39 -8.22 -11.92 9.50
CA ALA A 39 -7.41 -12.57 8.47
C ALA A 39 -6.43 -13.58 9.08
N GLY A 40 -5.80 -13.27 10.23
CA GLY A 40 -4.97 -14.19 10.98
C GLY A 40 -5.76 -15.40 11.50
N GLU A 41 -6.92 -15.17 12.11
CA GLU A 41 -7.83 -16.23 12.56
C GLU A 41 -8.24 -17.16 11.41
N LEU A 42 -8.55 -16.59 10.24
CA LEU A 42 -8.90 -17.34 9.05
C LEU A 42 -7.74 -18.22 8.57
N LEU A 43 -6.53 -17.69 8.48
CA LEU A 43 -5.35 -18.48 8.12
C LEU A 43 -5.12 -19.62 9.12
N ARG A 44 -5.27 -19.36 10.42
CA ARG A 44 -5.16 -20.38 11.48
C ARG A 44 -6.20 -21.48 11.30
N SER A 45 -7.45 -21.13 10.99
CA SER A 45 -8.53 -22.12 10.80
C SER A 45 -8.28 -23.07 9.62
N PHE A 46 -7.54 -22.61 8.60
CA PHE A 46 -7.08 -23.45 7.49
C PHE A 46 -5.71 -24.09 7.72
N SER A 47 -5.12 -23.95 8.91
CA SER A 47 -3.77 -24.43 9.22
C SER A 47 -2.71 -23.91 8.24
N ILE A 48 -2.85 -22.64 7.82
CA ILE A 48 -1.94 -21.98 6.91
C ILE A 48 -1.00 -21.08 7.74
N TYR A 49 0.27 -21.44 7.79
CA TYR A 49 1.31 -20.74 8.53
C TYR A 49 2.42 -20.31 7.59
N PRO A 50 2.64 -19.00 7.40
CA PRO A 50 3.72 -18.51 6.54
C PRO A 50 5.10 -18.78 7.13
N ASP A 51 6.06 -19.21 6.31
CA ASP A 51 7.47 -19.38 6.69
C ASP A 51 8.28 -18.09 6.50
N ILE A 52 7.79 -17.19 5.67
CA ILE A 52 8.39 -15.91 5.34
C ILE A 52 7.29 -14.90 4.99
N SER A 53 7.53 -13.64 5.24
CA SER A 53 6.58 -12.58 4.91
C SER A 53 7.26 -11.36 4.30
N PHE A 54 6.55 -10.72 3.36
CA PHE A 54 6.97 -9.48 2.72
C PHE A 54 5.90 -8.42 2.95
N THR A 55 6.30 -7.17 3.16
CA THR A 55 5.38 -6.04 3.32
C THR A 55 5.98 -4.78 2.72
N SER A 56 5.13 -3.80 2.41
CA SER A 56 5.58 -2.47 2.02
C SER A 56 6.20 -1.70 3.19
N LEU A 57 6.71 -0.50 2.91
CA LEU A 57 7.19 0.43 3.95
C LEU A 57 6.07 1.22 4.64
N LEU A 58 4.82 1.03 4.22
CA LEU A 58 3.68 1.78 4.74
C LEU A 58 3.14 1.14 6.02
N LYS A 59 2.94 1.98 7.07
CA LYS A 59 2.53 1.49 8.40
C LYS A 59 1.26 0.65 8.37
N ARG A 60 0.27 0.99 7.52
CA ARG A 60 -0.96 0.20 7.40
C ARG A 60 -0.71 -1.24 6.96
N ALA A 61 0.26 -1.47 6.06
CA ALA A 61 0.63 -2.83 5.65
C ALA A 61 1.48 -3.54 6.71
N ILE A 62 2.43 -2.82 7.32
CA ILE A 62 3.29 -3.35 8.40
C ILE A 62 2.43 -3.78 9.58
N VAL A 63 1.48 -2.94 10.01
CA VAL A 63 0.60 -3.24 11.15
C VAL A 63 -0.37 -4.38 10.80
N THR A 64 -0.91 -4.41 9.57
CA THR A 64 -1.73 -5.54 9.12
C THR A 64 -0.96 -6.85 9.24
N ARG A 65 0.26 -6.91 8.68
CA ARG A 65 1.12 -8.09 8.80
C ARG A 65 1.36 -8.45 10.28
N PHE A 66 1.70 -7.45 11.11
CA PHE A 66 1.96 -7.68 12.53
C PHE A 66 0.77 -8.37 13.22
N LEU A 67 -0.44 -7.82 13.07
CA LEU A 67 -1.66 -8.36 13.66
C LEU A 67 -2.00 -9.78 13.16
N VAL A 68 -1.83 -10.03 11.87
CA VAL A 68 -2.00 -11.39 11.30
C VAL A 68 -1.03 -12.37 11.93
N MET A 69 0.25 -12.01 12.06
CA MET A 69 1.27 -12.90 12.59
C MET A 69 1.15 -13.09 14.13
N GLU A 70 0.63 -12.07 14.83
CA GLU A 70 0.26 -12.16 16.25
C GLU A 70 -0.86 -13.19 16.45
N GLU A 71 -1.93 -13.15 15.66
CA GLU A 71 -3.01 -14.12 15.71
C GLU A 71 -2.58 -15.55 15.38
N LEU A 72 -1.55 -15.70 14.56
CA LEU A 72 -0.96 -17.00 14.21
C LEU A 72 0.06 -17.51 15.24
N ASP A 73 0.41 -16.70 16.23
CA ASP A 73 1.56 -16.93 17.14
C ASP A 73 2.87 -17.17 16.37
N ARG A 74 3.10 -16.35 15.33
CA ARG A 74 4.22 -16.45 14.37
C ARG A 74 4.98 -15.13 14.17
N LEU A 75 5.04 -14.26 15.20
CA LEU A 75 5.77 -12.99 15.13
C LEU A 75 7.25 -13.16 14.80
N TRP A 76 7.84 -14.29 15.18
CA TRP A 76 9.22 -14.66 14.90
C TRP A 76 9.52 -14.95 13.42
N THR A 77 8.49 -15.15 12.59
CA THR A 77 8.66 -15.41 11.15
C THR A 77 9.41 -14.26 10.48
N PRO A 78 10.45 -14.55 9.67
CA PRO A 78 11.19 -13.53 8.95
C PRO A 78 10.29 -12.58 8.16
N ALA A 79 10.58 -11.28 8.28
CA ALA A 79 9.80 -10.23 7.65
C ALA A 79 10.70 -9.28 6.86
N TYR A 80 10.44 -9.15 5.58
CA TYR A 80 11.15 -8.25 4.70
C TYR A 80 10.24 -7.09 4.30
N LYS A 81 10.79 -5.88 4.37
CA LYS A 81 10.10 -4.65 3.97
C LYS A 81 10.74 -4.11 2.70
N ASP A 82 9.92 -3.83 1.69
CA ASP A 82 10.40 -3.30 0.42
C ASP A 82 9.45 -2.22 -0.11
N TRP A 83 10.00 -1.08 -0.54
CA TRP A 83 9.22 0.02 -1.11
C TRP A 83 8.50 -0.36 -2.41
N ARG A 84 9.03 -1.36 -3.14
CA ARG A 84 8.40 -1.89 -4.38
C ARG A 84 7.03 -2.51 -4.14
N LEU A 85 6.72 -2.83 -2.88
CA LEU A 85 5.40 -3.30 -2.43
C LEU A 85 4.46 -2.17 -1.99
N ASN A 86 4.90 -0.92 -2.06
CA ASN A 86 4.02 0.20 -1.77
C ASN A 86 2.86 0.25 -2.76
N GLU A 87 1.74 0.82 -2.31
CA GLU A 87 0.65 1.20 -3.20
C GLU A 87 1.15 2.16 -4.28
N ARG A 88 0.45 2.22 -5.42
CA ARG A 88 0.68 3.22 -6.46
C ARG A 88 0.77 4.62 -5.85
N HIS A 89 1.74 5.40 -6.29
CA HIS A 89 1.84 6.81 -5.93
C HIS A 89 0.78 7.62 -6.70
N TYR A 90 -0.04 8.38 -5.99
CA TYR A 90 -1.11 9.19 -6.61
C TYR A 90 -0.71 10.65 -6.86
N GLY A 91 0.57 11.00 -6.72
CA GLY A 91 1.06 12.36 -6.97
C GLY A 91 0.30 13.41 -6.17
N ALA A 92 -0.09 14.49 -6.84
CA ALA A 92 -0.84 15.61 -6.24
C ALA A 92 -2.27 15.24 -5.80
N LEU A 93 -2.79 14.08 -6.22
CA LEU A 93 -4.10 13.61 -5.76
C LEU A 93 -4.08 13.10 -4.31
N GLN A 94 -2.91 12.78 -3.75
CA GLN A 94 -2.79 12.28 -2.37
C GLN A 94 -3.42 13.27 -1.38
N GLY A 95 -4.31 12.78 -0.52
CA GLY A 95 -5.05 13.56 0.46
C GLY A 95 -6.38 14.12 -0.05
N LEU A 96 -6.62 14.21 -1.36
CA LEU A 96 -7.88 14.68 -1.90
C LEU A 96 -8.99 13.65 -1.71
N ASN A 97 -10.22 14.12 -1.51
CA ASN A 97 -11.41 13.26 -1.50
C ASN A 97 -11.68 12.77 -2.92
N LYS A 98 -11.98 11.47 -3.08
CA LYS A 98 -12.15 10.86 -4.40
C LYS A 98 -13.41 11.33 -5.13
N LEU A 99 -14.50 11.61 -4.37
CA LEU A 99 -15.75 12.08 -4.93
C LEU A 99 -15.58 13.52 -5.46
N GLU A 100 -15.12 14.43 -4.61
CA GLU A 100 -14.85 15.84 -4.97
C GLU A 100 -13.86 15.92 -6.15
N THR A 101 -12.85 15.04 -6.16
CA THR A 101 -11.89 14.98 -7.28
C THR A 101 -12.58 14.54 -8.57
N SER A 102 -13.53 13.59 -8.49
CA SER A 102 -14.30 13.14 -9.66
C SER A 102 -15.27 14.20 -10.16
N GLU A 103 -15.85 14.98 -9.27
CA GLU A 103 -16.69 16.13 -9.63
C GLU A 103 -15.88 17.22 -10.34
N LYS A 104 -14.64 17.47 -9.88
CA LYS A 104 -13.75 18.49 -10.42
C LYS A 104 -13.13 18.13 -11.77
N TYR A 105 -12.67 16.89 -11.92
CA TYR A 105 -11.89 16.47 -13.10
C TYR A 105 -12.61 15.49 -14.01
N GLY A 106 -13.84 15.10 -13.66
CA GLY A 106 -14.60 14.08 -14.36
C GLY A 106 -14.27 12.65 -13.85
N ALA A 107 -15.31 11.83 -13.71
CA ALA A 107 -15.18 10.47 -13.19
C ALA A 107 -14.28 9.59 -14.08
N GLU A 108 -14.35 9.75 -15.38
CA GLU A 108 -13.54 9.01 -16.35
C GLU A 108 -12.04 9.33 -16.19
N GLN A 109 -11.68 10.61 -16.11
CA GLN A 109 -10.29 11.02 -15.93
C GLN A 109 -9.73 10.50 -14.60
N VAL A 110 -10.51 10.57 -13.52
CA VAL A 110 -10.11 10.05 -12.21
C VAL A 110 -9.99 8.52 -12.25
N HIS A 111 -10.86 7.83 -12.99
CA HIS A 111 -10.74 6.39 -13.20
C HIS A 111 -9.44 6.04 -13.94
N ILE A 112 -9.09 6.77 -14.98
CA ILE A 112 -7.84 6.62 -15.73
C ILE A 112 -6.64 6.79 -14.78
N TRP A 113 -6.56 7.87 -14.01
CA TRP A 113 -5.47 8.08 -13.04
C TRP A 113 -5.36 6.96 -11.99
N ARG A 114 -6.45 6.32 -11.63
CA ARG A 114 -6.48 5.24 -10.63
C ARG A 114 -6.12 3.87 -11.22
N ARG A 115 -6.36 3.64 -12.49
CA ARG A 115 -6.34 2.28 -13.06
C ARG A 115 -5.44 2.13 -14.29
N SER A 116 -5.18 3.19 -15.04
CA SER A 116 -4.32 3.10 -16.20
C SER A 116 -2.88 2.74 -15.78
N TYR A 117 -2.24 1.94 -16.60
CA TYR A 117 -0.82 1.64 -16.48
C TYR A 117 0.03 2.83 -16.97
N ASP A 118 -0.38 3.46 -18.07
CA ASP A 118 0.43 4.44 -18.79
C ASP A 118 0.16 5.89 -18.35
N VAL A 119 -1.06 6.19 -17.92
CA VAL A 119 -1.44 7.55 -17.56
C VAL A 119 -1.16 7.81 -16.07
N ARG A 120 -0.25 8.75 -15.83
CA ARG A 120 0.16 9.15 -14.49
C ARG A 120 -0.81 10.15 -13.88
N PRO A 121 -1.05 10.08 -12.57
CA PRO A 121 -1.68 11.19 -11.85
C PRO A 121 -0.83 12.47 -11.95
N PRO A 122 -1.43 13.66 -11.71
CA PRO A 122 -0.68 14.91 -11.65
C PRO A 122 0.49 14.79 -10.64
N GLN A 123 1.68 15.21 -11.04
CA GLN A 123 2.87 15.09 -10.20
C GLN A 123 2.87 16.12 -9.07
N VAL A 124 3.55 15.82 -7.98
CA VAL A 124 3.93 16.80 -6.95
C VAL A 124 5.23 17.45 -7.34
N GLY A 125 5.39 18.73 -7.05
CA GLY A 125 6.67 19.43 -7.22
C GLY A 125 7.69 18.97 -6.18
N ASP A 126 8.97 19.24 -6.44
CA ASP A 126 10.08 18.84 -5.59
C ASP A 126 10.02 19.47 -4.19
N GLU A 127 9.40 20.65 -4.07
CA GLU A 127 9.21 21.36 -2.80
C GLU A 127 7.98 20.87 -2.02
N ASP A 128 7.16 19.99 -2.59
CA ASP A 128 5.96 19.48 -1.91
C ASP A 128 6.37 18.51 -0.78
N PRO A 129 5.87 18.67 0.45
CA PRO A 129 6.18 17.77 1.56
C PRO A 129 5.87 16.30 1.31
N ARG A 130 4.99 16.02 0.34
CA ARG A 130 4.62 14.66 -0.08
C ARG A 130 5.61 14.05 -1.08
N TYR A 131 6.63 14.83 -1.49
CA TYR A 131 7.64 14.34 -2.40
C TYR A 131 8.49 13.25 -1.72
N PRO A 132 8.61 12.06 -2.30
CA PRO A 132 9.21 10.91 -1.61
C PRO A 132 10.66 11.12 -1.15
N ALA A 133 11.45 11.96 -1.82
CA ALA A 133 12.82 12.24 -1.41
C ALA A 133 12.93 12.94 -0.04
N HIS A 134 11.85 13.56 0.44
CA HIS A 134 11.80 14.17 1.77
C HIS A 134 11.50 13.17 2.88
N ASP A 135 11.13 11.94 2.54
CA ASP A 135 10.77 10.91 3.51
C ASP A 135 11.98 10.02 3.83
N ALA A 136 12.36 9.97 5.10
CA ALA A 136 13.51 9.20 5.59
C ALA A 136 13.46 7.71 5.20
N ARG A 137 12.27 7.16 4.98
CA ARG A 137 12.09 5.76 4.56
C ARG A 137 12.67 5.46 3.19
N TYR A 138 12.83 6.48 2.35
CA TYR A 138 13.28 6.36 0.97
C TYR A 138 14.66 6.94 0.71
N GLN A 139 15.29 7.60 1.69
CA GLN A 139 16.63 8.23 1.54
C GLN A 139 17.73 7.22 1.17
N MET A 140 17.60 5.97 1.59
CA MET A 140 18.56 4.90 1.29
C MET A 140 18.35 4.27 -0.09
N VAL A 141 17.31 4.68 -0.82
CA VAL A 141 17.00 4.13 -2.13
C VAL A 141 17.64 5.00 -3.20
N GLN A 142 18.87 4.64 -3.62
CA GLN A 142 19.65 5.38 -4.61
C GLN A 142 18.99 5.50 -6.00
N GLU A 143 17.95 4.71 -6.26
CA GLU A 143 17.27 4.62 -7.55
C GLU A 143 15.85 5.23 -7.55
N LEU A 144 15.52 6.08 -6.59
CA LEU A 144 14.27 6.81 -6.63
C LEU A 144 14.31 7.90 -7.71
N SER A 145 14.53 7.50 -8.95
CA SER A 145 14.11 8.31 -10.08
C SER A 145 12.60 8.48 -9.99
N LEU A 146 12.13 9.71 -9.99
CA LEU A 146 10.70 10.06 -10.01
C LEU A 146 9.91 9.33 -11.10
N ILE A 147 10.59 8.93 -12.16
CA ILE A 147 10.05 8.12 -13.24
C ILE A 147 9.53 6.77 -12.71
N HIS A 148 10.24 6.15 -11.76
CA HIS A 148 9.84 4.86 -11.20
C HIS A 148 8.77 4.95 -10.10
N ILE A 149 8.70 6.08 -9.37
CA ILE A 149 7.69 6.30 -8.33
C ILE A 149 6.30 6.55 -8.93
N SER A 150 6.25 7.17 -10.09
CA SER A 150 5.00 7.46 -10.79
C SER A 150 4.54 6.31 -11.70
N GLU A 151 5.40 5.34 -12.00
CA GLU A 151 4.97 4.12 -12.66
C GLU A 151 4.11 3.29 -11.70
N PRO A 152 2.96 2.76 -12.15
CA PRO A 152 2.29 1.72 -11.40
C PRO A 152 3.33 0.64 -11.16
N THR A 153 3.48 0.21 -9.91
CA THR A 153 4.35 -0.91 -9.57
C THR A 153 4.08 -1.98 -10.61
N ARG A 154 5.06 -2.27 -11.46
CA ARG A 154 4.94 -3.42 -12.34
C ARG A 154 4.57 -4.55 -11.41
N ARG A 155 3.35 -5.03 -11.51
CA ARG A 155 3.07 -6.37 -11.07
C ARG A 155 4.01 -7.21 -11.91
N SER A 156 5.20 -7.45 -11.40
CA SER A 156 6.04 -8.49 -11.95
C SER A 156 5.18 -9.73 -11.79
N TYR A 157 4.51 -10.09 -12.87
CA TYR A 157 3.96 -11.41 -13.00
C TYR A 157 5.19 -12.32 -12.86
N ILE A 158 5.35 -12.89 -11.69
CA ILE A 158 6.17 -14.06 -11.54
C ILE A 158 5.35 -15.14 -12.24
N SER A 159 5.57 -15.26 -13.56
CA SER A 159 5.12 -16.42 -14.31
C SER A 159 6.05 -17.56 -13.92
N TYR A 160 5.51 -18.55 -13.26
CA TYR A 160 6.11 -19.85 -13.12
C TYR A 160 5.60 -20.77 -14.25
#